data_740364bdc8ee593a0058b41859835aa3
#
_entry.id   740364bdc8ee593a0058b41859835aa3
#
_cell.length_a   1.000
_cell.length_b   1.000
_cell.length_c   1.000
_cell.angle_alpha   90.00
_cell.angle_beta   90.00
_cell.angle_gamma   90.00
#
_symmetry.space_group_name_H-M   'P 1'
#
loop_
_entity.id
_entity.type
_entity.pdbx_description
1 polymer ?
#
loop_
_entity_poly.entity_id
_entity_poly.type
_entity_poly.pdbx_seq_one_letter_code
_entity_poly.pdbx_strand_id
1 'polypeptide(L)'
;MKKTTKQLIVLMLILGVGCILEGCRKESNHSVTITLIHAWGGTEEDHVAMREIYEEFQEENPDINLQMISMPTREDMMRKVEDMIMVGNIPDIVSFSGTGKNSTYDFMIENNMALDIYPYMQQDQEFADSVSEVNKQYWSTETGELYSVADARMLSGGYWYNEDILKAAGIEKVPKSWDEFQTMCEQISEWALNEKNEVKALQPTAEGYLYCMDHMLAGSEDSRFEGHNLIFQDEIFNNAINRMKRMYNSAISENAEYSYRDETHLFNEGKLAIYINGVWGAPMISKQIDAKYALLPTDGGESMSCISSGLGYVLGNSGNEAVSYTHLALPTK
;
A
#
# COMPACT_ATOMS: atom_id res chain seq x y z
N MET A 1 -34.76 -32.96 -60.04
CA MET A 1 -34.89 -31.99 -58.93
C MET A 1 -34.18 -32.39 -57.63
N LYS A 2 -33.62 -33.56 -57.43
CA LYS A 2 -32.96 -33.94 -56.11
C LYS A 2 -31.44 -33.74 -56.09
N LYS A 3 -30.76 -33.43 -57.18
CA LYS A 3 -29.29 -33.24 -57.22
C LYS A 3 -28.89 -31.78 -57.03
N THR A 4 -29.68 -30.84 -57.47
CA THR A 4 -29.43 -29.40 -57.37
C THR A 4 -29.64 -28.87 -55.94
N THR A 5 -30.61 -29.43 -55.20
CA THR A 5 -30.89 -29.02 -53.81
C THR A 5 -29.80 -29.43 -52.83
N LYS A 6 -29.14 -30.61 -53.05
CA LYS A 6 -28.01 -31.06 -52.21
C LYS A 6 -26.76 -30.22 -52.44
N GLN A 7 -26.50 -29.77 -53.67
CA GLN A 7 -25.35 -28.92 -53.95
C GLN A 7 -25.53 -27.51 -53.41
N LEU A 8 -26.76 -26.97 -53.36
CA LEU A 8 -27.05 -25.68 -52.74
C LEU A 8 -26.90 -25.71 -51.20
N ILE A 9 -27.30 -26.81 -50.55
CA ILE A 9 -27.14 -26.99 -49.09
C ILE A 9 -25.68 -27.15 -48.71
N VAL A 10 -24.87 -27.84 -49.50
CA VAL A 10 -23.42 -27.96 -49.24
C VAL A 10 -22.71 -26.62 -49.48
N LEU A 11 -23.13 -25.83 -50.50
CA LEU A 11 -22.57 -24.51 -50.75
C LEU A 11 -22.95 -23.48 -49.62
N MET A 12 -24.19 -23.55 -49.08
CA MET A 12 -24.59 -22.73 -47.90
C MET A 12 -23.92 -23.15 -46.63
N LEU A 13 -23.60 -24.44 -46.43
CA LEU A 13 -22.84 -24.90 -45.27
C LEU A 13 -21.36 -24.48 -45.35
N ILE A 14 -20.77 -24.43 -46.54
CA ILE A 14 -19.38 -23.95 -46.73
C ILE A 14 -19.30 -22.42 -46.53
N LEU A 15 -20.30 -21.67 -46.99
CA LEU A 15 -20.41 -20.22 -46.77
C LEU A 15 -20.75 -19.88 -45.29
N GLY A 16 -21.52 -20.72 -44.61
CA GLY A 16 -21.84 -20.55 -43.18
C GLY A 16 -20.66 -20.86 -42.25
N VAL A 17 -19.76 -21.76 -42.62
CA VAL A 17 -18.53 -22.08 -41.89
C VAL A 17 -17.45 -21.01 -42.14
N GLY A 18 -17.42 -20.36 -43.30
CA GLY A 18 -16.51 -19.26 -43.59
C GLY A 18 -16.79 -17.99 -42.74
N CYS A 19 -18.07 -17.74 -42.40
CA CYS A 19 -18.44 -16.58 -41.58
C CYS A 19 -18.31 -16.81 -40.02
N ILE A 20 -18.10 -18.06 -39.61
CA ILE A 20 -17.93 -18.36 -38.16
C ILE A 20 -16.44 -18.37 -37.77
N LEU A 21 -15.51 -18.36 -38.73
CA LEU A 21 -14.07 -18.32 -38.52
C LEU A 21 -13.46 -16.90 -38.56
N GLU A 22 -14.24 -15.90 -38.98
CA GLU A 22 -13.91 -14.49 -38.77
C GLU A 22 -14.60 -13.94 -37.51
N GLY A 23 -14.56 -14.68 -36.44
CA GLY A 23 -14.54 -14.08 -35.12
C GLY A 23 -13.22 -13.33 -35.03
N CYS A 24 -13.26 -12.04 -35.34
CA CYS A 24 -12.17 -11.11 -35.16
C CYS A 24 -11.65 -11.23 -33.74
N ARG A 25 -10.69 -12.14 -33.52
CA ARG A 25 -9.63 -11.87 -32.59
C ARG A 25 -8.94 -10.66 -33.25
N LYS A 26 -9.29 -9.47 -32.80
CA LYS A 26 -8.45 -8.30 -32.97
C LYS A 26 -7.15 -8.73 -32.32
N GLU A 27 -6.19 -9.23 -33.07
CA GLU A 27 -4.81 -9.24 -32.64
C GLU A 27 -4.51 -7.77 -32.38
N SER A 28 -4.52 -7.38 -31.11
CA SER A 28 -3.99 -6.11 -30.72
C SER A 28 -2.52 -6.18 -31.12
N ASN A 29 -2.18 -5.43 -32.17
CA ASN A 29 -0.82 -5.39 -32.70
C ASN A 29 -0.03 -4.47 -31.73
N HIS A 30 0.17 -4.96 -30.49
CA HIS A 30 0.97 -4.26 -29.50
C HIS A 30 2.40 -4.20 -30.02
N SER A 31 2.98 -3.01 -30.01
CA SER A 31 4.37 -2.81 -30.42
C SER A 31 5.35 -3.24 -29.34
N VAL A 32 4.90 -3.23 -28.06
CA VAL A 32 5.72 -3.47 -26.88
C VAL A 32 4.96 -4.32 -25.85
N THR A 33 5.64 -5.28 -25.23
CA THR A 33 5.13 -6.00 -24.06
C THR A 33 5.91 -5.62 -22.82
N ILE A 34 5.22 -5.27 -21.73
CA ILE A 34 5.78 -4.94 -20.43
C ILE A 34 5.21 -5.90 -19.41
N THR A 35 6.08 -6.54 -18.65
CA THR A 35 5.71 -7.43 -17.54
C THR A 35 5.65 -6.65 -16.24
N LEU A 36 4.47 -6.56 -15.63
CA LEU A 36 4.25 -5.97 -14.32
C LEU A 36 3.90 -7.06 -13.31
N ILE A 37 4.69 -7.19 -12.25
CA ILE A 37 4.34 -8.04 -11.11
C ILE A 37 3.94 -7.18 -9.91
N HIS A 38 2.81 -7.52 -9.27
CA HIS A 38 2.24 -6.75 -8.18
C HIS A 38 1.50 -7.62 -7.16
N ALA A 39 1.27 -7.09 -5.95
CA ALA A 39 0.59 -7.76 -4.84
C ALA A 39 -0.92 -7.48 -4.74
N TRP A 40 -1.53 -6.86 -5.75
CA TRP A 40 -2.95 -6.47 -5.77
C TRP A 40 -3.86 -7.56 -6.34
N GLY A 41 -3.56 -8.84 -6.06
CA GLY A 41 -4.33 -9.98 -6.58
C GLY A 41 -5.50 -10.41 -5.70
N GLY A 42 -5.72 -9.78 -4.54
CA GLY A 42 -6.82 -10.04 -3.62
C GLY A 42 -8.18 -9.52 -4.09
N THR A 43 -9.18 -9.66 -3.22
CA THR A 43 -10.57 -9.24 -3.47
C THR A 43 -10.94 -7.97 -2.71
N GLU A 44 -10.04 -7.42 -1.94
CA GLU A 44 -10.17 -6.19 -1.19
C GLU A 44 -10.41 -4.99 -2.14
N GLU A 45 -11.14 -3.97 -1.68
CA GLU A 45 -11.54 -2.83 -2.53
C GLU A 45 -10.33 -2.07 -3.12
N ASP A 46 -9.25 -1.91 -2.35
CA ASP A 46 -8.00 -1.30 -2.79
C ASP A 46 -7.27 -2.14 -3.85
N HIS A 47 -7.27 -3.47 -3.69
CA HIS A 47 -6.71 -4.39 -4.70
C HIS A 47 -7.48 -4.31 -6.02
N VAL A 48 -8.81 -4.20 -5.94
CA VAL A 48 -9.66 -4.03 -7.12
C VAL A 48 -9.36 -2.69 -7.80
N ALA A 49 -9.34 -1.60 -7.02
CA ALA A 49 -9.09 -0.25 -7.54
C ALA A 49 -7.71 -0.14 -8.23
N MET A 50 -6.67 -0.76 -7.66
CA MET A 50 -5.34 -0.76 -8.29
C MET A 50 -5.32 -1.52 -9.62
N ARG A 51 -6.04 -2.65 -9.71
CA ARG A 51 -6.14 -3.36 -10.99
C ARG A 51 -6.93 -2.58 -12.04
N GLU A 52 -7.99 -1.88 -11.63
CA GLU A 52 -8.75 -0.99 -12.53
C GLU A 52 -7.85 0.11 -13.11
N ILE A 53 -6.95 0.70 -12.32
CA ILE A 53 -5.96 1.68 -12.79
C ILE A 53 -5.03 1.07 -13.87
N TYR A 54 -4.57 -0.16 -13.67
CA TYR A 54 -3.73 -0.83 -14.68
C TYR A 54 -4.52 -1.19 -15.96
N GLU A 55 -5.78 -1.56 -15.82
CA GLU A 55 -6.67 -1.82 -16.95
C GLU A 55 -6.96 -0.53 -17.74
N GLU A 56 -7.24 0.58 -17.04
CA GLU A 56 -7.40 1.91 -17.66
C GLU A 56 -6.13 2.32 -18.42
N PHE A 57 -4.95 2.15 -17.81
CA PHE A 57 -3.68 2.40 -18.49
C PHE A 57 -3.55 1.57 -19.77
N GLN A 58 -3.91 0.29 -19.74
CA GLN A 58 -3.86 -0.59 -20.89
C GLN A 58 -4.84 -0.15 -22.01
N GLU A 59 -6.02 0.36 -21.64
CA GLU A 59 -7.00 0.88 -22.57
C GLU A 59 -6.53 2.19 -23.24
N GLU A 60 -5.91 3.07 -22.45
CA GLU A 60 -5.38 4.35 -22.94
C GLU A 60 -4.11 4.17 -23.79
N ASN A 61 -3.38 3.07 -23.61
CA ASN A 61 -2.13 2.78 -24.30
C ASN A 61 -2.21 1.48 -25.12
N PRO A 62 -2.97 1.44 -26.21
CA PRO A 62 -3.22 0.22 -26.97
C PRO A 62 -1.98 -0.37 -27.67
N ASP A 63 -0.92 0.40 -27.82
CA ASP A 63 0.36 -0.06 -28.37
C ASP A 63 1.24 -0.79 -27.33
N ILE A 64 0.86 -0.75 -26.06
CA ILE A 64 1.54 -1.43 -24.96
C ILE A 64 0.70 -2.65 -24.57
N ASN A 65 1.30 -3.82 -24.45
CA ASN A 65 0.71 -5.00 -23.83
C ASN A 65 1.22 -5.13 -22.42
N LEU A 66 0.44 -4.72 -21.42
CA LEU A 66 0.78 -4.84 -20.01
C LEU A 66 0.46 -6.26 -19.53
N GLN A 67 1.49 -7.11 -19.45
CA GLN A 67 1.36 -8.47 -18.93
C GLN A 67 1.43 -8.45 -17.39
N MET A 68 0.27 -8.48 -16.75
CA MET A 68 0.17 -8.44 -15.29
C MET A 68 0.35 -9.84 -14.67
N ILE A 69 1.21 -9.92 -13.64
CA ILE A 69 1.36 -11.07 -12.76
C ILE A 69 0.83 -10.65 -11.38
N SER A 70 -0.43 -10.98 -11.12
CA SER A 70 -1.14 -10.57 -9.91
C SER A 70 -0.97 -11.62 -8.81
N MET A 71 -0.37 -11.23 -7.70
CA MET A 71 -0.16 -12.09 -6.53
C MET A 71 -1.10 -11.66 -5.40
N PRO A 72 -1.62 -12.60 -4.60
CA PRO A 72 -2.61 -12.28 -3.56
C PRO A 72 -2.02 -11.56 -2.36
N THR A 73 -0.72 -11.76 -2.09
CA THR A 73 -0.01 -11.12 -1.00
C THR A 73 1.35 -10.60 -1.45
N ARG A 74 1.93 -9.72 -0.65
CA ARG A 74 3.27 -9.20 -0.88
C ARG A 74 4.33 -10.30 -0.76
N GLU A 75 4.19 -11.18 0.20
CA GLU A 75 5.12 -12.31 0.42
C GLU A 75 5.11 -13.27 -0.77
N ASP A 76 3.94 -13.54 -1.36
CA ASP A 76 3.81 -14.34 -2.57
C ASP A 76 4.46 -13.64 -3.77
N MET A 77 4.26 -12.33 -3.88
CA MET A 77 4.89 -11.53 -4.93
C MET A 77 6.42 -11.55 -4.81
N MET A 78 6.96 -11.31 -3.62
CA MET A 78 8.40 -11.32 -3.38
C MET A 78 9.03 -12.66 -3.75
N ARG A 79 8.44 -13.79 -3.30
CA ARG A 79 8.88 -15.13 -3.69
C ARG A 79 8.84 -15.34 -5.20
N LYS A 80 7.77 -14.85 -5.85
CA LYS A 80 7.65 -14.96 -7.31
C LYS A 80 8.73 -14.16 -8.04
N VAL A 81 9.05 -12.96 -7.56
CA VAL A 81 10.15 -12.15 -8.12
C VAL A 81 11.49 -12.88 -7.97
N GLU A 82 11.76 -13.45 -6.79
CA GLU A 82 12.98 -14.24 -6.54
C GLU A 82 13.08 -15.45 -7.47
N ASP A 83 11.98 -16.20 -7.65
CA ASP A 83 11.93 -17.33 -8.58
C ASP A 83 12.21 -16.90 -10.02
N MET A 84 11.66 -15.76 -10.46
CA MET A 84 11.89 -15.22 -11.80
C MET A 84 13.35 -14.79 -11.99
N ILE A 85 13.93 -14.11 -11.03
CA ILE A 85 15.34 -13.69 -11.05
C ILE A 85 16.28 -14.89 -11.10
N MET A 86 16.03 -15.93 -10.31
CA MET A 86 16.86 -17.13 -10.29
C MET A 86 16.95 -17.85 -11.64
N VAL A 87 15.93 -17.74 -12.48
CA VAL A 87 15.96 -18.30 -13.84
C VAL A 87 16.38 -17.29 -14.91
N GLY A 88 16.83 -16.09 -14.49
CA GLY A 88 17.30 -15.04 -15.38
C GLY A 88 16.17 -14.26 -16.09
N ASN A 89 14.95 -14.38 -15.60
CA ASN A 89 13.79 -13.66 -16.10
C ASN A 89 13.48 -12.48 -15.17
N ILE A 90 14.03 -11.30 -15.46
CA ILE A 90 13.80 -10.10 -14.67
C ILE A 90 12.49 -9.47 -15.11
N PRO A 91 11.48 -9.27 -14.22
CA PRO A 91 10.26 -8.53 -14.57
C PRO A 91 10.60 -7.08 -14.94
N ASP A 92 9.87 -6.51 -15.90
CA ASP A 92 10.10 -5.13 -16.31
C ASP A 92 9.72 -4.13 -15.22
N ILE A 93 8.62 -4.39 -14.50
CA ILE A 93 8.16 -3.56 -13.39
C ILE A 93 7.80 -4.46 -12.21
N VAL A 94 8.33 -4.11 -11.04
CA VAL A 94 8.05 -4.78 -9.77
C VAL A 94 7.45 -3.80 -8.80
N SER A 95 6.24 -4.06 -8.31
CA SER A 95 5.63 -3.28 -7.24
C SER A 95 6.09 -3.82 -5.89
N PHE A 96 7.06 -3.14 -5.28
CA PHE A 96 7.50 -3.43 -3.91
C PHE A 96 6.60 -2.74 -2.89
N SER A 97 5.41 -3.18 -2.75
CA SER A 97 4.39 -2.63 -1.88
C SER A 97 4.93 -2.15 -0.51
N GLY A 98 5.47 -0.93 -0.49
CA GLY A 98 5.53 -0.04 0.65
C GLY A 98 6.45 -0.34 1.82
N THR A 99 7.33 -1.32 1.77
CA THR A 99 8.15 -1.65 2.94
C THR A 99 9.60 -1.21 2.86
N GLY A 100 9.87 -0.18 2.14
CA GLY A 100 11.22 0.31 2.11
C GLY A 100 12.22 -0.70 1.52
N LYS A 101 13.46 -0.48 1.80
CA LYS A 101 14.55 -1.37 1.42
C LYS A 101 14.36 -2.73 2.10
N ASN A 102 14.41 -3.77 1.30
CA ASN A 102 14.34 -5.16 1.75
C ASN A 102 15.36 -6.00 1.00
N SER A 103 15.55 -7.22 1.41
CA SER A 103 16.55 -8.10 0.82
C SER A 103 16.43 -8.25 -0.70
N THR A 104 15.21 -8.34 -1.25
CA THR A 104 15.00 -8.48 -2.70
C THR A 104 15.29 -7.17 -3.44
N TYR A 105 14.87 -6.03 -2.90
CA TYR A 105 15.16 -4.72 -3.45
C TYR A 105 16.68 -4.47 -3.50
N ASP A 106 17.35 -4.62 -2.36
CA ASP A 106 18.81 -4.46 -2.27
C ASP A 106 19.54 -5.45 -3.18
N PHE A 107 19.09 -6.70 -3.24
CA PHE A 107 19.63 -7.71 -4.12
C PHE A 107 19.54 -7.32 -5.61
N MET A 108 18.40 -6.75 -6.04
CA MET A 108 18.23 -6.30 -7.42
C MET A 108 19.21 -5.16 -7.76
N ILE A 109 19.42 -4.22 -6.85
CA ILE A 109 20.34 -3.10 -7.04
C ILE A 109 21.79 -3.59 -7.09
N GLU A 110 22.21 -4.37 -6.10
CA GLU A 110 23.59 -4.88 -5.98
C GLU A 110 24.01 -5.76 -7.16
N ASN A 111 23.04 -6.42 -7.81
CA ASN A 111 23.28 -7.29 -8.96
C ASN A 111 22.95 -6.62 -10.32
N ASN A 112 22.75 -5.31 -10.37
CA ASN A 112 22.38 -4.54 -11.57
C ASN A 112 21.11 -5.06 -12.26
N MET A 113 20.14 -5.56 -11.46
CA MET A 113 18.84 -6.03 -11.93
C MET A 113 17.77 -4.95 -11.83
N ALA A 114 18.05 -3.84 -11.17
CA ALA A 114 17.23 -2.64 -11.13
C ALA A 114 17.79 -1.57 -12.04
N LEU A 115 16.91 -0.79 -12.66
CA LEU A 115 17.27 0.31 -13.55
C LEU A 115 17.30 1.62 -12.75
N ASP A 116 18.39 2.39 -12.88
CA ASP A 116 18.46 3.75 -12.38
C ASP A 116 17.49 4.65 -13.16
N ILE A 117 16.53 5.23 -12.48
CA ILE A 117 15.47 6.06 -13.06
C ILE A 117 15.93 7.50 -13.28
N TYR A 118 16.93 7.95 -12.52
CA TYR A 118 17.36 9.34 -12.50
C TYR A 118 17.76 9.91 -13.89
N PRO A 119 18.50 9.18 -14.75
CA PRO A 119 18.83 9.66 -16.10
C PRO A 119 17.59 9.91 -16.98
N TYR A 120 16.50 9.16 -16.78
CA TYR A 120 15.25 9.35 -17.51
C TYR A 120 14.49 10.57 -17.02
N MET A 121 14.45 10.79 -15.70
CA MET A 121 13.86 12.00 -15.13
C MET A 121 14.57 13.29 -15.64
N GLN A 122 15.87 13.23 -15.87
CA GLN A 122 16.61 14.37 -16.44
C GLN A 122 16.19 14.71 -17.89
N GLN A 123 15.64 13.76 -18.62
CA GLN A 123 15.20 13.92 -19.99
C GLN A 123 13.71 14.29 -20.11
N ASP A 124 12.94 14.13 -19.03
CA ASP A 124 11.52 14.42 -18.98
C ASP A 124 11.16 15.19 -17.70
N GLN A 125 10.92 16.49 -17.89
CA GLN A 125 10.63 17.39 -16.78
C GLN A 125 9.25 17.10 -16.16
N GLU A 126 8.26 16.68 -16.94
CA GLU A 126 6.92 16.36 -16.44
C GLU A 126 6.99 15.15 -15.50
N PHE A 127 7.72 14.12 -15.91
CA PHE A 127 8.00 12.97 -15.04
C PHE A 127 8.77 13.40 -13.78
N ALA A 128 9.84 14.19 -13.93
CA ALA A 128 10.62 14.66 -12.80
C ALA A 128 9.79 15.44 -11.78
N ASP A 129 8.85 16.27 -12.25
CA ASP A 129 7.95 17.07 -11.40
C ASP A 129 6.86 16.21 -10.74
N SER A 130 6.49 15.09 -11.34
CA SER A 130 5.52 14.14 -10.75
C SER A 130 6.09 13.39 -9.55
N VAL A 131 7.41 13.16 -9.50
CA VAL A 131 8.08 12.47 -8.40
C VAL A 131 8.42 13.44 -7.28
N SER A 132 7.82 13.23 -6.11
CA SER A 132 8.01 14.14 -4.98
C SER A 132 9.44 14.13 -4.43
N GLU A 133 9.86 15.24 -3.83
CA GLU A 133 11.16 15.33 -3.17
C GLU A 133 11.32 14.31 -2.03
N VAL A 134 10.24 14.00 -1.29
CA VAL A 134 10.25 12.97 -0.26
C VAL A 134 10.54 11.59 -0.88
N ASN A 135 9.93 11.29 -2.03
CA ASN A 135 10.23 10.06 -2.76
C ASN A 135 11.71 9.99 -3.18
N LYS A 136 12.20 11.06 -3.79
CA LYS A 136 13.61 11.14 -4.20
C LYS A 136 14.56 10.94 -3.01
N GLN A 137 14.30 11.59 -1.88
CA GLN A 137 15.10 11.45 -0.67
C GLN A 137 15.06 10.03 -0.10
N TYR A 138 13.89 9.39 -0.09
CA TYR A 138 13.72 8.06 0.50
C TYR A 138 14.33 6.94 -0.35
N TRP A 139 14.16 7.01 -1.68
CA TRP A 139 14.57 5.95 -2.59
C TRP A 139 15.91 6.18 -3.31
N SER A 140 16.52 7.36 -3.14
CA SER A 140 17.86 7.59 -3.67
C SER A 140 18.92 6.87 -2.85
N THR A 141 19.97 6.42 -3.54
CA THR A 141 21.19 5.91 -2.92
C THR A 141 22.05 7.08 -2.40
N GLU A 142 23.07 6.75 -1.62
CA GLU A 142 24.07 7.75 -1.18
C GLU A 142 24.85 8.36 -2.35
N THR A 143 24.94 7.66 -3.47
CA THR A 143 25.63 8.05 -4.70
C THR A 143 24.72 8.78 -5.69
N GLY A 144 23.43 8.85 -5.42
CA GLY A 144 22.46 9.70 -6.13
C GLY A 144 21.63 8.99 -7.18
N GLU A 145 21.74 7.67 -7.32
CA GLU A 145 20.86 6.89 -8.17
C GLU A 145 19.48 6.75 -7.55
N LEU A 146 18.44 6.66 -8.37
CA LEU A 146 17.05 6.46 -7.95
C LEU A 146 16.50 5.16 -8.54
N TYR A 147 16.22 4.17 -7.69
CA TYR A 147 15.79 2.85 -8.13
C TYR A 147 14.30 2.56 -7.90
N SER A 148 13.57 3.46 -7.27
CA SER A 148 12.14 3.26 -7.04
C SER A 148 11.35 4.56 -7.08
N VAL A 149 10.12 4.48 -7.57
CA VAL A 149 9.14 5.56 -7.57
C VAL A 149 7.90 5.09 -6.84
N ALA A 150 7.45 5.89 -5.87
CA ALA A 150 6.21 5.61 -5.15
C ALA A 150 4.98 5.97 -6.00
N ASP A 151 3.96 5.14 -5.92
CA ASP A 151 2.65 5.36 -6.55
C ASP A 151 1.74 6.28 -5.76
N ALA A 152 1.96 6.40 -4.45
CA ALA A 152 1.13 7.20 -3.57
C ALA A 152 1.91 7.78 -2.39
N ARG A 153 1.39 8.85 -1.83
CA ARG A 153 1.78 9.37 -0.52
C ARG A 153 0.74 8.92 0.50
N MET A 154 1.19 8.25 1.56
CA MET A 154 0.32 7.76 2.60
C MET A 154 0.70 8.35 3.96
N LEU A 155 -0.29 8.76 4.74
CA LEU A 155 -0.10 9.19 6.12
C LEU A 155 -0.27 7.98 7.02
N SER A 156 0.79 7.60 7.76
CA SER A 156 0.81 6.46 8.68
C SER A 156 0.68 6.84 10.15
N GLY A 157 0.95 8.08 10.51
CA GLY A 157 1.02 8.56 11.89
C GLY A 157 -0.33 8.91 12.52
N GLY A 158 -1.36 8.07 12.37
CA GLY A 158 -2.68 8.36 12.90
C GLY A 158 -3.48 7.14 13.31
N TYR A 159 -4.73 7.39 13.62
CA TYR A 159 -5.69 6.36 13.99
C TYR A 159 -7.09 6.73 13.53
N TRP A 160 -7.87 5.71 13.23
CA TRP A 160 -9.32 5.82 13.06
C TRP A 160 -10.00 5.65 14.41
N TYR A 161 -11.07 6.40 14.66
CA TYR A 161 -11.87 6.23 15.86
C TYR A 161 -13.36 6.21 15.52
N ASN A 162 -14.11 5.42 16.29
CA ASN A 162 -15.55 5.37 16.20
C ASN A 162 -16.13 6.50 17.04
N GLU A 163 -16.68 7.53 16.38
CA GLU A 163 -17.17 8.73 17.04
C GLU A 163 -18.36 8.45 17.97
N ASP A 164 -19.21 7.49 17.62
CA ASP A 164 -20.33 7.11 18.46
C ASP A 164 -19.88 6.49 19.79
N ILE A 165 -18.83 5.65 19.77
CA ILE A 165 -18.25 5.08 20.98
C ILE A 165 -17.62 6.18 21.84
N LEU A 166 -16.86 7.09 21.23
CA LEU A 166 -16.23 8.19 21.97
C LEU A 166 -17.29 9.07 22.65
N LYS A 167 -18.36 9.44 21.94
CA LYS A 167 -19.50 10.20 22.51
C LYS A 167 -20.18 9.44 23.65
N ALA A 168 -20.43 8.15 23.48
CA ALA A 168 -21.05 7.32 24.51
C ALA A 168 -20.18 7.21 25.78
N ALA A 169 -18.87 7.17 25.61
CA ALA A 169 -17.90 7.18 26.72
C ALA A 169 -17.68 8.60 27.30
N GLY A 170 -18.38 9.63 26.80
CA GLY A 170 -18.26 11.01 27.29
C GLY A 170 -17.00 11.76 26.82
N ILE A 171 -16.40 11.32 25.70
CA ILE A 171 -15.21 11.93 25.11
C ILE A 171 -15.62 12.90 24.00
N GLU A 172 -15.36 14.18 24.19
CA GLU A 172 -15.76 15.23 23.25
C GLU A 172 -14.63 15.68 22.32
N LYS A 173 -13.38 15.35 22.63
CA LYS A 173 -12.21 15.81 21.87
C LYS A 173 -11.17 14.72 21.76
N VAL A 174 -10.51 14.69 20.61
CA VAL A 174 -9.34 13.83 20.41
C VAL A 174 -8.14 14.34 21.22
N PRO A 175 -7.31 13.43 21.77
CA PRO A 175 -6.16 13.76 22.59
C PRO A 175 -5.08 14.50 21.80
N LYS A 176 -4.36 15.40 22.48
CA LYS A 176 -3.22 16.15 21.94
C LYS A 176 -1.88 15.71 22.52
N SER A 177 -1.90 14.95 23.60
CA SER A 177 -0.71 14.38 24.23
C SER A 177 -0.89 12.89 24.46
N TRP A 178 0.20 12.16 24.63
CA TRP A 178 0.15 10.73 24.92
C TRP A 178 -0.51 10.41 26.27
N ASP A 179 -0.42 11.31 27.24
CA ASP A 179 -1.11 11.14 28.53
C ASP A 179 -2.62 11.31 28.39
N GLU A 180 -3.08 12.25 27.55
CA GLU A 180 -4.49 12.39 27.19
C GLU A 180 -4.99 11.17 26.39
N PHE A 181 -4.16 10.62 25.49
CA PHE A 181 -4.49 9.42 24.74
C PHE A 181 -4.67 8.20 25.67
N GLN A 182 -3.77 8.03 26.61
CA GLN A 182 -3.87 6.99 27.64
C GLN A 182 -5.15 7.15 28.46
N THR A 183 -5.44 8.38 28.92
CA THR A 183 -6.66 8.70 29.69
C THR A 183 -7.91 8.39 28.86
N MET A 184 -7.92 8.72 27.58
CA MET A 184 -9.02 8.38 26.68
C MET A 184 -9.25 6.87 26.60
N CYS A 185 -8.20 6.07 26.44
CA CYS A 185 -8.29 4.61 26.42
C CYS A 185 -8.85 4.05 27.73
N GLU A 186 -8.40 4.57 28.86
CA GLU A 186 -8.87 4.18 30.20
C GLU A 186 -10.36 4.52 30.39
N GLN A 187 -10.78 5.71 29.97
CA GLN A 187 -12.17 6.17 30.06
C GLN A 187 -13.10 5.30 29.20
N ILE A 188 -12.69 4.94 27.97
CA ILE A 188 -13.45 4.01 27.12
C ILE A 188 -13.57 2.65 27.77
N SER A 189 -12.48 2.12 28.33
CA SER A 189 -12.48 0.82 29.00
C SER A 189 -13.37 0.80 30.25
N GLU A 190 -13.35 1.88 31.04
CA GLU A 190 -14.23 2.02 32.20
C GLU A 190 -15.70 2.12 31.80
N TRP A 191 -16.02 2.92 30.77
CA TRP A 191 -17.37 3.01 30.22
C TRP A 191 -17.85 1.64 29.72
N ALA A 192 -17.04 0.92 28.96
CA ALA A 192 -17.40 -0.40 28.43
C ALA A 192 -17.69 -1.40 29.56
N LEU A 193 -16.88 -1.38 30.64
CA LEU A 193 -17.08 -2.22 31.81
C LEU A 193 -18.40 -1.88 32.54
N ASN A 194 -18.70 -0.59 32.74
CA ASN A 194 -19.91 -0.12 33.41
C ASN A 194 -21.16 -0.48 32.64
N GLU A 195 -21.15 -0.33 31.32
CA GLU A 195 -22.25 -0.70 30.41
C GLU A 195 -22.32 -2.20 30.12
N LYS A 196 -21.36 -3.00 30.61
CA LYS A 196 -21.25 -4.44 30.38
C LYS A 196 -21.24 -4.80 28.88
N ASN A 197 -20.63 -3.99 28.05
CA ASN A 197 -20.45 -4.26 26.63
C ASN A 197 -19.05 -4.84 26.37
N GLU A 198 -18.84 -5.36 25.14
CA GLU A 198 -17.59 -6.00 24.71
C GLU A 198 -16.62 -5.04 24.00
N VAL A 199 -16.88 -3.73 24.08
CA VAL A 199 -16.04 -2.74 23.38
C VAL A 199 -14.66 -2.68 24.01
N LYS A 200 -13.66 -2.76 23.16
CA LYS A 200 -12.24 -2.53 23.50
C LYS A 200 -11.86 -1.09 23.14
N ALA A 201 -11.10 -0.44 24.01
CA ALA A 201 -10.59 0.88 23.69
C ALA A 201 -9.59 0.81 22.52
N LEU A 202 -8.64 -0.10 22.60
CA LEU A 202 -7.51 -0.23 21.70
C LEU A 202 -7.09 -1.71 21.64
N GLN A 203 -6.73 -2.19 20.46
CA GLN A 203 -6.23 -3.55 20.23
C GLN A 203 -5.26 -3.55 19.03
N PRO A 204 -4.09 -2.88 19.13
CA PRO A 204 -3.22 -2.73 17.99
C PRO A 204 -2.59 -4.04 17.57
N THR A 205 -2.38 -4.18 16.27
CA THR A 205 -1.45 -5.17 15.70
C THR A 205 0.00 -4.83 16.08
N ALA A 206 0.92 -5.74 15.79
CA ALA A 206 2.36 -5.45 15.95
C ALA A 206 2.78 -4.19 15.14
N GLU A 207 2.24 -4.01 13.94
CA GLU A 207 2.49 -2.81 13.11
C GLU A 207 1.90 -1.55 13.76
N GLY A 208 0.69 -1.62 14.31
CA GLY A 208 0.07 -0.50 15.03
C GLY A 208 0.90 -0.06 16.23
N TYR A 209 1.51 -1.01 16.94
CA TYR A 209 2.47 -0.67 18.01
C TYR A 209 3.74 0.00 17.48
N LEU A 210 4.28 -0.45 16.33
CA LEU A 210 5.43 0.20 15.71
C LEU A 210 5.10 1.63 15.28
N TYR A 211 3.94 1.89 14.71
CA TYR A 211 3.51 3.25 14.36
C TYR A 211 3.43 4.17 15.59
N CYS A 212 2.90 3.66 16.71
CA CYS A 212 2.90 4.41 17.97
C CYS A 212 4.33 4.69 18.46
N MET A 213 5.21 3.70 18.40
CA MET A 213 6.60 3.83 18.85
C MET A 213 7.37 4.86 18.02
N ASP A 214 7.29 4.74 16.70
CA ASP A 214 7.93 5.68 15.77
C ASP A 214 7.45 7.11 16.01
N HIS A 215 6.14 7.27 16.23
CA HIS A 215 5.55 8.57 16.48
C HIS A 215 5.95 9.16 17.85
N MET A 216 6.09 8.33 18.88
CA MET A 216 6.61 8.74 20.18
C MET A 216 8.07 9.20 20.11
N LEU A 217 8.89 8.49 19.34
CA LEU A 217 10.30 8.82 19.15
C LEU A 217 10.47 10.10 18.32
N ALA A 218 9.83 10.15 17.17
CA ALA A 218 9.95 11.27 16.23
C ALA A 218 9.24 12.56 16.71
N GLY A 219 8.13 12.41 17.41
CA GLY A 219 7.31 13.52 17.93
C GLY A 219 7.77 14.08 19.29
N SER A 220 8.93 13.69 19.78
CA SER A 220 9.54 14.30 20.96
C SER A 220 10.22 15.61 20.60
N GLU A 221 10.16 16.62 21.48
CA GLU A 221 10.76 17.94 21.30
C GLU A 221 12.28 17.88 21.05
N ASP A 222 12.95 16.88 21.67
CA ASP A 222 14.41 16.70 21.58
C ASP A 222 14.85 15.75 20.45
N SER A 223 13.91 15.26 19.64
CA SER A 223 14.23 14.40 18.52
C SER A 223 14.47 15.22 17.24
N ARG A 224 15.39 14.76 16.40
CA ARG A 224 15.68 15.38 15.12
C ARG A 224 16.12 14.35 14.08
N PHE A 225 15.97 14.69 12.82
CA PHE A 225 16.51 13.89 11.73
C PHE A 225 17.88 14.44 11.29
N GLU A 226 18.83 13.53 11.12
CA GLU A 226 20.11 13.79 10.47
C GLU A 226 20.20 12.86 9.23
N GLY A 227 19.89 13.40 8.05
CA GLY A 227 19.66 12.60 6.85
C GLY A 227 18.45 11.68 7.04
N HIS A 228 18.64 10.38 6.89
CA HIS A 228 17.60 9.37 7.10
C HIS A 228 17.54 8.82 8.54
N ASN A 229 18.45 9.27 9.40
CA ASN A 229 18.54 8.73 10.75
C ASN A 229 17.78 9.61 11.73
N LEU A 230 16.89 9.00 12.52
CA LEU A 230 16.27 9.65 13.66
C LEU A 230 17.24 9.63 14.84
N ILE A 231 17.60 10.81 15.32
CA ILE A 231 18.47 11.02 16.47
C ILE A 231 17.62 11.43 17.66
N PHE A 232 17.75 10.71 18.75
CA PHE A 232 17.08 10.95 20.03
C PHE A 232 17.92 10.47 21.21
N GLN A 233 17.58 10.93 22.40
CA GLN A 233 18.26 10.54 23.63
C GLN A 233 17.68 9.23 24.19
N ASP A 234 18.48 8.46 24.93
CA ASP A 234 18.06 7.19 25.57
C ASP A 234 16.82 7.38 26.47
N GLU A 235 16.66 8.56 27.07
CA GLU A 235 15.50 8.88 27.90
C GLU A 235 14.20 8.87 27.09
N ILE A 236 14.20 9.41 25.86
CA ILE A 236 13.04 9.42 24.96
C ILE A 236 12.63 7.99 24.64
N PHE A 237 13.61 7.13 24.31
CA PHE A 237 13.36 5.72 24.06
C PHE A 237 12.77 5.00 25.28
N ASN A 238 13.35 5.21 26.46
CA ASN A 238 12.85 4.61 27.68
C ASN A 238 11.42 5.08 28.03
N ASN A 239 11.12 6.36 27.81
CA ASN A 239 9.78 6.91 28.02
C ASN A 239 8.78 6.29 27.03
N ALA A 240 9.14 6.17 25.75
CA ALA A 240 8.31 5.52 24.73
C ALA A 240 8.02 4.05 25.10
N ILE A 241 9.03 3.26 25.47
CA ILE A 241 8.85 1.88 25.92
C ILE A 241 7.93 1.79 27.16
N ASN A 242 8.08 2.68 28.12
CA ASN A 242 7.21 2.68 29.31
C ASN A 242 5.76 3.04 28.96
N ARG A 243 5.53 3.95 28.01
CA ARG A 243 4.19 4.29 27.50
C ARG A 243 3.59 3.12 26.76
N MET A 244 4.34 2.50 25.87
CA MET A 244 3.90 1.31 25.15
C MET A 244 3.47 0.19 26.10
N LYS A 245 4.23 -0.05 27.17
CA LYS A 245 3.84 -1.02 28.21
C LYS A 245 2.53 -0.65 28.91
N ARG A 246 2.31 0.64 29.21
CA ARG A 246 1.05 1.09 29.81
C ARG A 246 -0.12 0.91 28.85
N MET A 247 0.06 1.30 27.60
CA MET A 247 -0.95 1.10 26.54
C MET A 247 -1.29 -0.38 26.38
N TYR A 248 -0.28 -1.24 26.32
CA TYR A 248 -0.48 -2.69 26.25
C TYR A 248 -1.30 -3.20 27.43
N ASN A 249 -0.93 -2.84 28.66
CA ASN A 249 -1.59 -3.33 29.88
C ASN A 249 -3.02 -2.79 30.05
N SER A 250 -3.33 -1.58 29.56
CA SER A 250 -4.66 -0.97 29.69
C SER A 250 -5.60 -1.29 28.54
N ALA A 251 -5.05 -1.59 27.36
CA ALA A 251 -5.83 -1.78 26.13
C ALA A 251 -6.19 -3.25 25.88
N ILE A 252 -5.37 -4.19 26.33
CA ILE A 252 -5.46 -5.60 25.94
C ILE A 252 -6.03 -6.41 27.10
N SER A 253 -7.29 -6.80 26.97
CA SER A 253 -7.94 -7.70 27.92
C SER A 253 -7.55 -9.18 27.77
N GLU A 254 -6.90 -9.55 26.67
CA GLU A 254 -6.50 -10.92 26.35
C GLU A 254 -5.18 -10.91 25.56
N ASN A 255 -4.29 -11.87 25.85
CA ASN A 255 -3.00 -12.06 25.16
C ASN A 255 -3.18 -12.70 23.74
N ALA A 256 -4.04 -12.16 22.94
CA ALA A 256 -4.24 -12.64 21.57
C ALA A 256 -3.44 -11.78 20.59
N GLU A 257 -2.65 -12.42 19.74
CA GLU A 257 -2.08 -11.76 18.56
C GLU A 257 -3.21 -11.56 17.56
N TYR A 258 -3.58 -10.30 17.35
CA TYR A 258 -4.56 -9.93 16.33
C TYR A 258 -3.84 -9.66 15.02
N SER A 259 -4.38 -10.23 13.93
CA SER A 259 -3.99 -9.86 12.59
C SER A 259 -4.62 -8.51 12.20
N TYR A 260 -4.09 -7.89 11.17
CA TYR A 260 -4.67 -6.70 10.55
C TYR A 260 -6.16 -6.87 10.21
N ARG A 261 -6.54 -8.06 9.71
CA ARG A 261 -7.93 -8.40 9.39
C ARG A 261 -8.81 -8.47 10.63
N ASP A 262 -8.29 -9.04 11.73
CA ASP A 262 -9.06 -9.17 12.99
C ASP A 262 -9.32 -7.80 13.59
N GLU A 263 -8.33 -6.91 13.60
CA GLU A 263 -8.48 -5.54 14.09
C GLU A 263 -9.51 -4.75 13.27
N THR A 264 -9.40 -4.81 11.93
CA THR A 264 -10.36 -4.20 11.01
C THR A 264 -11.78 -4.74 11.24
N HIS A 265 -11.92 -6.04 11.46
CA HIS A 265 -13.22 -6.68 11.72
C HIS A 265 -13.83 -6.18 13.02
N LEU A 266 -13.07 -6.14 14.12
CA LEU A 266 -13.54 -5.62 15.39
C LEU A 266 -14.01 -4.15 15.28
N PHE A 267 -13.25 -3.33 14.54
CA PHE A 267 -13.61 -1.93 14.31
C PHE A 267 -14.94 -1.82 13.54
N ASN A 268 -15.08 -2.59 12.48
CA ASN A 268 -16.30 -2.62 11.65
C ASN A 268 -17.53 -3.20 12.35
N GLU A 269 -17.34 -4.03 13.38
CA GLU A 269 -18.42 -4.52 14.24
C GLU A 269 -18.78 -3.54 15.37
N GLY A 270 -18.08 -2.40 15.49
CA GLY A 270 -18.27 -1.46 16.59
C GLY A 270 -17.79 -2.00 17.95
N LYS A 271 -16.88 -2.98 17.94
CA LYS A 271 -16.26 -3.59 19.13
C LYS A 271 -14.88 -3.04 19.45
N LEU A 272 -14.37 -2.13 18.61
CA LEU A 272 -13.11 -1.45 18.80
C LEU A 272 -13.34 0.06 18.65
N ALA A 273 -12.92 0.84 19.64
CA ALA A 273 -13.10 2.29 19.63
C ALA A 273 -12.02 3.00 18.80
N ILE A 274 -10.78 2.52 18.87
CA ILE A 274 -9.59 3.11 18.26
C ILE A 274 -8.87 2.05 17.44
N TYR A 275 -8.68 2.35 16.16
CA TYR A 275 -8.00 1.51 15.19
C TYR A 275 -6.73 2.22 14.71
N ILE A 276 -5.56 1.77 15.18
CA ILE A 276 -4.27 2.35 14.81
C ILE A 276 -3.92 1.91 13.40
N ASN A 277 -4.13 2.81 12.46
CA ASN A 277 -3.86 2.54 11.04
C ASN A 277 -3.69 3.86 10.28
N GLY A 278 -3.03 3.80 9.12
CA GLY A 278 -2.90 4.93 8.22
C GLY A 278 -4.18 5.25 7.45
N VAL A 279 -4.10 6.28 6.62
CA VAL A 279 -5.24 6.72 5.78
C VAL A 279 -5.69 5.66 4.76
N TRP A 280 -4.82 4.72 4.41
CA TRP A 280 -5.15 3.59 3.54
C TRP A 280 -6.20 2.64 4.15
N GLY A 281 -6.47 2.73 5.45
CA GLY A 281 -7.55 2.01 6.10
C GLY A 281 -8.96 2.43 5.67
N ALA A 282 -9.10 3.63 5.08
CA ALA A 282 -10.40 4.19 4.73
C ALA A 282 -11.32 3.27 3.91
N PRO A 283 -10.85 2.63 2.82
CA PRO A 283 -11.71 1.76 2.02
C PRO A 283 -12.16 0.48 2.76
N MET A 284 -11.44 0.07 3.80
CA MET A 284 -11.75 -1.13 4.57
C MET A 284 -12.74 -0.88 5.72
N ILE A 285 -13.03 0.38 6.03
CA ILE A 285 -13.94 0.76 7.11
C ILE A 285 -15.37 0.71 6.61
N SER A 286 -16.22 0.00 7.36
CA SER A 286 -17.64 -0.08 7.08
C SER A 286 -18.32 1.30 7.09
N LYS A 287 -19.11 1.60 6.05
CA LYS A 287 -19.91 2.82 5.95
C LYS A 287 -20.97 2.96 7.05
N GLN A 288 -21.19 1.90 7.85
CA GLN A 288 -22.09 1.92 9.00
C GLN A 288 -21.45 2.49 10.27
N ILE A 289 -20.12 2.63 10.29
CA ILE A 289 -19.36 3.22 11.40
C ILE A 289 -19.14 4.70 11.13
N ASP A 290 -19.49 5.57 12.07
CA ASP A 290 -19.12 6.98 12.02
C ASP A 290 -17.63 7.12 12.38
N ALA A 291 -16.78 6.71 11.45
CA ALA A 291 -15.34 6.73 11.61
C ALA A 291 -14.76 8.09 11.27
N LYS A 292 -13.87 8.56 12.14
CA LYS A 292 -13.06 9.76 11.91
C LYS A 292 -11.58 9.40 12.03
N TYR A 293 -10.74 10.21 11.38
CA TYR A 293 -9.30 10.07 11.44
C TYR A 293 -8.65 11.18 12.27
N ALA A 294 -7.73 10.83 13.13
CA ALA A 294 -6.92 11.76 13.89
C ALA A 294 -5.44 11.36 13.84
N LEU A 295 -4.56 12.35 13.97
CA LEU A 295 -3.14 12.09 14.12
C LEU A 295 -2.84 11.57 15.53
N LEU A 296 -1.85 10.70 15.64
CA LEU A 296 -1.29 10.31 16.94
C LEU A 296 -0.73 11.55 17.65
N PRO A 297 -0.85 11.63 18.97
CA PRO A 297 -0.35 12.78 19.71
C PRO A 297 1.18 12.82 19.76
N THR A 298 1.72 14.00 20.11
CA THR A 298 3.16 14.23 20.25
C THR A 298 3.48 14.73 21.66
N ASP A 299 4.74 14.67 22.04
CA ASP A 299 5.25 15.20 23.31
C ASP A 299 6.04 16.50 23.10
N GLY A 300 5.33 17.55 22.64
CA GLY A 300 5.91 18.88 22.44
C GLY A 300 6.66 19.05 21.12
N GLY A 301 6.94 17.97 20.39
CA GLY A 301 7.46 18.03 19.04
C GLY A 301 6.36 18.33 18.02
N GLU A 302 6.74 18.61 16.79
CA GLU A 302 5.79 18.77 15.69
C GLU A 302 5.05 17.46 15.42
N SER A 303 3.77 17.54 15.07
CA SER A 303 3.02 16.37 14.62
C SER A 303 3.66 15.83 13.34
N MET A 304 4.42 14.76 13.48
CA MET A 304 5.00 14.07 12.36
C MET A 304 3.99 13.03 11.86
N SER A 305 3.22 13.39 10.86
CA SER A 305 2.64 12.37 10.02
C SER A 305 3.81 11.72 9.27
N CYS A 306 4.14 10.50 9.62
CA CYS A 306 5.08 9.73 8.80
C CYS A 306 4.47 9.65 7.39
N ILE A 307 5.02 10.42 6.47
CA ILE A 307 4.69 10.26 5.07
C ILE A 307 5.42 9.01 4.63
N SER A 308 4.73 7.88 4.63
CA SER A 308 5.22 6.74 3.87
C SER A 308 5.32 7.20 2.41
N SER A 309 6.45 6.96 1.77
CA SER A 309 6.61 7.22 0.34
C SER A 309 5.80 6.23 -0.51
N GLY A 310 4.86 5.52 0.12
CA GLY A 310 3.97 4.56 -0.53
C GLY A 310 4.65 3.28 -0.98
N LEU A 311 3.95 2.58 -1.82
CA LEU A 311 4.44 1.39 -2.51
C LEU A 311 5.37 1.83 -3.63
N GLY A 312 6.63 1.38 -3.62
CA GLY A 312 7.57 1.74 -4.66
C GLY A 312 7.43 0.79 -5.86
N TYR A 313 7.56 1.35 -7.06
CA TYR A 313 7.77 0.56 -8.27
C TYR A 313 9.24 0.56 -8.61
N VAL A 314 9.82 -0.62 -8.74
CA VAL A 314 11.18 -0.82 -9.20
C VAL A 314 11.14 -1.25 -10.67
N LEU A 315 11.96 -0.63 -11.47
CA LEU A 315 12.13 -0.98 -12.86
C LEU A 315 13.21 -2.04 -12.98
N GLY A 316 12.87 -3.16 -13.59
CA GLY A 316 13.82 -4.22 -13.86
C GLY A 316 14.73 -3.88 -15.03
N ASN A 317 16.02 -4.14 -14.86
CA ASN A 317 16.98 -4.10 -15.96
C ASN A 317 16.86 -5.40 -16.78
N SER A 318 15.71 -5.58 -17.41
CA SER A 318 15.35 -6.77 -18.19
C SER A 318 15.98 -6.80 -19.59
N GLY A 319 16.60 -5.69 -20.01
CA GLY A 319 17.05 -5.48 -21.38
C GLY A 319 15.93 -5.09 -22.36
N ASN A 320 14.73 -4.88 -21.87
CA ASN A 320 13.60 -4.38 -22.66
C ASN A 320 13.69 -2.85 -22.76
N GLU A 321 14.27 -2.35 -23.86
CA GLU A 321 14.47 -0.89 -24.07
C GLU A 321 13.15 -0.10 -24.02
N ALA A 322 12.02 -0.74 -24.31
CA ALA A 322 10.71 -0.06 -24.26
C ALA A 322 10.30 0.29 -22.84
N VAL A 323 10.76 -0.42 -21.84
CA VAL A 323 10.53 -0.10 -20.43
C VAL A 323 11.02 1.30 -20.12
N SER A 324 12.12 1.72 -20.68
CA SER A 324 12.73 3.04 -20.49
C SER A 324 11.84 4.21 -20.97
N TYR A 325 10.90 3.97 -21.90
CA TYR A 325 10.02 5.00 -22.46
C TYR A 325 8.61 5.00 -21.90
N THR A 326 8.13 3.87 -21.36
CA THR A 326 6.75 3.72 -20.90
C THR A 326 6.52 4.12 -19.45
N HIS A 327 7.59 4.36 -18.68
CA HIS A 327 7.50 4.81 -17.29
C HIS A 327 6.89 6.18 -17.11
N LEU A 328 6.89 6.97 -18.17
CA LEU A 328 6.41 8.33 -18.23
C LEU A 328 4.87 8.42 -18.28
N ALA A 329 4.20 7.28 -18.53
CA ALA A 329 2.78 7.24 -18.79
C ALA A 329 1.94 6.52 -17.70
N LEU A 330 2.55 5.95 -16.65
CA LEU A 330 1.76 5.43 -15.54
C LEU A 330 1.06 6.59 -14.82
N PRO A 331 -0.27 6.55 -14.65
CA PRO A 331 -1.02 7.68 -14.12
C PRO A 331 -0.58 8.01 -12.69
N THR A 332 0.02 9.17 -12.52
CA THR A 332 0.30 9.81 -11.22
C THR A 332 -0.89 10.65 -10.77
N LYS A 333 -2.13 10.15 -10.94
CA LYS A 333 -3.34 10.88 -10.54
C LYS A 333 -3.74 10.59 -9.11
#